data_b013d71126cbbba1b73d928b58d25e66
#
_entry.id   b013d71126cbbba1b73d928b58d25e66
#
_cell.length_a   1.000
_cell.length_b   1.000
_cell.length_c   1.000
_cell.angle_alpha   90.00
_cell.angle_beta   90.00
_cell.angle_gamma   90.00
#
_symmetry.space_group_name_H-M   'P 1'
#
loop_
_entity.id
_entity.type
_entity.pdbx_description
1 polymer ?
#
loop_
_entity_poly.entity_id
_entity_poly.type
_entity_poly.pdbx_seq_one_letter_code
_entity_poly.pdbx_strand_id
1 'polypeptide(L)'
;IVEKLHNDVYYIDECTIEEALTILVRIGDLMINDGQCSFGFGGHESTDEIVFGKYNVTTIFSKSIKRYVDFMAEHDIPKADRIITAWDTFSSKNPGSSERIYTDGKDVYSIPEMFADWGIYKAEQREC
;
A
#
# COMPACT_ATOMS: atom_id res chain seq x y z
N ILE A 1 25.28 -11.86 16.13
CA ILE A 1 24.57 -12.02 14.84
C ILE A 1 23.58 -10.85 14.73
N VAL A 2 23.79 -10.01 13.74
CA VAL A 2 22.87 -8.92 13.47
C VAL A 2 21.86 -9.39 12.42
N GLU A 3 20.58 -9.42 12.79
CA GLU A 3 19.53 -9.68 11.82
C GLU A 3 19.45 -8.51 10.84
N LYS A 4 19.43 -8.82 9.56
CA LYS A 4 19.19 -7.81 8.54
C LYS A 4 17.72 -7.42 8.54
N LEU A 5 17.44 -6.13 8.44
CA LEU A 5 16.09 -5.65 8.25
C LEU A 5 15.54 -6.18 6.92
N HIS A 6 14.31 -6.64 6.94
CA HIS A 6 13.63 -7.16 5.76
C HIS A 6 12.15 -6.83 5.79
N ASN A 7 11.52 -6.90 4.62
CA ASN A 7 10.07 -6.80 4.47
C ASN A 7 9.51 -8.17 4.09
N ASP A 8 8.49 -8.61 4.78
CA ASP A 8 7.71 -9.78 4.40
C ASP A 8 6.62 -9.34 3.42
N VAL A 9 6.48 -10.07 2.33
CA VAL A 9 5.49 -9.80 1.30
C VAL A 9 4.44 -10.89 1.31
N TYR A 10 3.18 -10.50 1.48
CA TYR A 10 2.03 -11.39 1.54
C TYR A 10 1.11 -11.16 0.37
N TYR A 11 0.53 -12.22 -0.15
CA TYR A 11 -0.47 -12.16 -1.21
C TYR A 11 -1.74 -12.89 -0.83
N ILE A 12 -2.86 -12.38 -1.35
CA ILE A 12 -4.12 -13.10 -1.46
C ILE A 12 -4.43 -13.16 -2.95
N ASP A 13 -4.40 -14.35 -3.53
CA ASP A 13 -4.65 -14.54 -4.95
C ASP A 13 -6.16 -14.65 -5.24
N GLU A 14 -6.56 -14.33 -6.46
CA GLU A 14 -7.92 -14.51 -6.97
C GLU A 14 -9.00 -13.80 -6.12
N CYS A 15 -8.61 -12.64 -5.58
CA CYS A 15 -9.52 -11.82 -4.78
C CYS A 15 -10.56 -11.14 -5.70
N THR A 16 -11.84 -11.29 -5.37
CA THR A 16 -12.90 -10.57 -6.08
C THR A 16 -12.91 -9.10 -5.67
N ILE A 17 -13.59 -8.26 -6.45
CA ILE A 17 -13.76 -6.83 -6.11
C ILE A 17 -14.47 -6.69 -4.74
N GLU A 18 -15.48 -7.51 -4.47
CA GLU A 18 -16.21 -7.49 -3.20
C GLU A 18 -15.32 -7.87 -2.03
N GLU A 19 -14.46 -8.88 -2.21
CA GLU A 19 -13.48 -9.28 -1.21
C GLU A 19 -12.44 -8.18 -0.97
N ALA A 20 -11.94 -7.53 -2.02
CA ALA A 20 -11.01 -6.42 -1.90
C ALA A 20 -11.62 -5.25 -1.13
N LEU A 21 -12.88 -4.90 -1.42
CA LEU A 21 -13.61 -3.87 -0.69
C LEU A 21 -13.81 -4.24 0.77
N THR A 22 -14.10 -5.50 1.07
CA THR A 22 -14.23 -5.99 2.44
C THR A 22 -12.93 -5.86 3.21
N ILE A 23 -11.81 -6.18 2.58
CA ILE A 23 -10.47 -5.99 3.18
C ILE A 23 -10.26 -4.52 3.53
N LEU A 24 -10.56 -3.60 2.60
CA LEU A 24 -10.42 -2.17 2.83
C LEU A 24 -11.30 -1.66 3.97
N VAL A 25 -12.53 -2.17 4.09
CA VAL A 25 -13.42 -1.80 5.20
C VAL A 25 -12.85 -2.29 6.53
N ARG A 26 -12.28 -3.49 6.57
CA ARG A 26 -11.79 -4.09 7.82
C ARG A 26 -10.46 -3.54 8.29
N ILE A 27 -9.53 -3.28 7.38
CA ILE A 27 -8.16 -2.91 7.74
C ILE A 27 -7.61 -1.70 6.98
N GLY A 28 -8.45 -1.03 6.18
CA GLY A 28 -8.01 0.11 5.39
C GLY A 28 -7.41 1.24 6.22
N ASP A 29 -8.06 1.58 7.33
CA ASP A 29 -7.55 2.63 8.22
C ASP A 29 -6.18 2.27 8.79
N LEU A 30 -5.98 1.02 9.16
CA LEU A 30 -4.70 0.54 9.68
C LEU A 30 -3.61 0.63 8.61
N MET A 31 -3.89 0.14 7.40
CA MET A 31 -2.92 0.15 6.30
C MET A 31 -2.57 1.55 5.83
N ILE A 32 -3.57 2.43 5.71
CA ILE A 32 -3.35 3.80 5.22
C ILE A 32 -2.57 4.64 6.22
N ASN A 33 -2.85 4.47 7.51
CA ASN A 33 -2.25 5.30 8.55
C ASN A 33 -0.96 4.73 9.14
N ASP A 34 -0.62 3.46 8.88
CA ASP A 34 0.68 2.91 9.27
C ASP A 34 1.78 3.48 8.39
N GLY A 35 2.76 4.13 8.98
CA GLY A 35 3.82 4.81 8.24
C GLY A 35 4.90 3.88 7.68
N GLN A 36 4.79 2.57 7.90
CA GLN A 36 5.85 1.62 7.58
C GLN A 36 5.42 0.49 6.66
N CYS A 37 4.14 0.39 6.33
CA CYS A 37 3.66 -0.65 5.43
C CYS A 37 3.35 -0.10 4.03
N SER A 38 3.35 -1.01 3.07
CA SER A 38 2.84 -0.76 1.71
C SER A 38 1.83 -1.83 1.37
N PHE A 39 0.84 -1.49 0.58
CA PHE A 39 -0.17 -2.45 0.12
C PHE A 39 -0.68 -2.05 -1.26
N GLY A 40 -1.31 -2.96 -1.93
CA GLY A 40 -1.84 -2.65 -3.25
C GLY A 40 -2.73 -3.75 -3.81
N PHE A 41 -3.24 -3.48 -5.01
CA PHE A 41 -4.10 -4.38 -5.76
C PHE A 41 -3.60 -4.47 -7.20
N GLY A 42 -3.58 -5.66 -7.75
CA GLY A 42 -3.27 -5.90 -9.15
C GLY A 42 -4.41 -6.61 -9.85
N GLY A 43 -4.66 -6.25 -11.10
CA GLY A 43 -5.64 -6.94 -11.92
C GLY A 43 -5.10 -8.26 -12.45
N HIS A 44 -5.94 -9.31 -12.45
CA HIS A 44 -5.56 -10.61 -12.97
C HIS A 44 -5.58 -10.65 -14.49
N GLU A 45 -6.62 -10.08 -15.10
CA GLU A 45 -6.78 -10.03 -16.55
C GLU A 45 -6.15 -8.79 -17.18
N SER A 46 -5.98 -7.73 -16.40
CA SER A 46 -5.32 -6.51 -16.82
C SER A 46 -3.91 -6.43 -16.26
N THR A 47 -3.10 -5.55 -16.83
CA THR A 47 -1.77 -5.25 -16.30
C THR A 47 -1.79 -4.08 -15.33
N ASP A 48 -2.98 -3.62 -14.95
CA ASP A 48 -3.14 -2.50 -14.04
C ASP A 48 -2.79 -2.91 -12.61
N GLU A 49 -2.07 -2.04 -11.94
CA GLU A 49 -1.68 -2.22 -10.54
C GLU A 49 -1.70 -0.88 -9.83
N ILE A 50 -2.25 -0.86 -8.63
CA ILE A 50 -2.22 0.31 -7.75
C ILE A 50 -1.50 -0.06 -6.46
N VAL A 51 -0.50 0.73 -6.09
CA VAL A 51 0.31 0.52 -4.90
C VAL A 51 0.28 1.77 -4.02
N PHE A 52 -0.11 1.57 -2.77
CA PHE A 52 -0.08 2.60 -1.74
C PHE A 52 1.24 2.42 -0.96
N GLY A 53 2.19 3.26 -1.26
CA GLY A 53 3.53 3.17 -0.69
C GLY A 53 3.70 4.00 0.57
N LYS A 54 4.91 3.97 1.11
CA LYS A 54 5.28 4.78 2.28
C LYS A 54 5.04 6.26 2.01
N TYR A 55 4.74 6.99 3.08
CA TYR A 55 4.47 8.43 3.07
C TYR A 55 3.31 8.82 2.16
N ASN A 56 2.36 7.90 2.00
CA ASN A 56 1.11 8.10 1.25
C ASN A 56 1.31 8.45 -0.23
N VAL A 57 2.39 7.98 -0.81
CA VAL A 57 2.59 8.08 -2.26
C VAL A 57 1.94 6.89 -2.93
N THR A 58 0.92 7.16 -3.75
CA THR A 58 0.21 6.13 -4.50
C THR A 58 0.73 6.09 -5.92
N THR A 59 1.07 4.90 -6.39
CA THR A 59 1.55 4.69 -7.76
C THR A 59 0.58 3.79 -8.51
N ILE A 60 0.22 4.21 -9.71
CA ILE A 60 -0.65 3.44 -10.60
C ILE A 60 0.16 3.06 -11.85
N PHE A 61 0.23 1.77 -12.13
CA PHE A 61 0.83 1.20 -13.33
C PHE A 61 -0.28 0.75 -14.26
N SER A 62 -0.35 1.29 -15.48
CA SER A 62 -1.38 0.93 -16.44
C SER A 62 -0.94 1.25 -17.86
N LYS A 63 -1.37 0.44 -18.80
CA LYS A 63 -1.25 0.74 -20.24
C LYS A 63 -2.27 1.78 -20.68
N SER A 64 -3.29 2.04 -19.87
CA SER A 64 -4.38 3.00 -20.14
C SER A 64 -4.42 4.08 -19.08
N ILE A 65 -3.28 4.73 -18.84
CA ILE A 65 -3.14 5.70 -17.75
C ILE A 65 -4.11 6.88 -17.86
N LYS A 66 -4.52 7.25 -19.07
CA LYS A 66 -5.48 8.33 -19.31
C LYS A 66 -6.79 8.10 -18.56
N ARG A 67 -7.24 6.86 -18.45
CA ARG A 67 -8.47 6.51 -17.72
C ARG A 67 -8.38 6.95 -16.25
N TYR A 68 -7.23 6.76 -15.63
CA TYR A 68 -7.00 7.16 -14.24
C TYR A 68 -6.85 8.67 -14.10
N VAL A 69 -6.19 9.32 -15.07
CA VAL A 69 -6.06 10.78 -15.10
C VAL A 69 -7.44 11.43 -15.18
N ASP A 70 -8.30 10.93 -16.06
CA ASP A 70 -9.67 11.44 -16.23
C ASP A 70 -10.50 11.21 -14.97
N PHE A 71 -10.41 10.03 -14.36
CA PHE A 71 -11.08 9.69 -13.09
C PHE A 71 -10.66 10.65 -11.96
N MET A 72 -9.36 10.89 -11.83
CA MET A 72 -8.82 11.78 -10.80
C MET A 72 -9.30 13.22 -11.02
N ALA A 73 -9.32 13.68 -12.27
CA ALA A 73 -9.81 15.03 -12.60
C ALA A 73 -11.28 15.20 -12.23
N GLU A 74 -12.12 14.17 -12.43
CA GLU A 74 -13.52 14.17 -12.03
C GLU A 74 -13.70 14.27 -10.51
N HIS A 75 -12.70 13.88 -9.75
CA HIS A 75 -12.68 13.93 -8.28
C HIS A 75 -11.83 15.08 -7.74
N ASP A 76 -11.65 16.14 -8.54
CA ASP A 76 -10.91 17.35 -8.14
C ASP A 76 -9.41 17.11 -7.86
N ILE A 77 -8.84 16.10 -8.49
CA ILE A 77 -7.41 15.81 -8.40
C ILE A 77 -6.79 16.02 -9.79
N PRO A 78 -6.37 17.26 -10.10
CA PRO A 78 -5.86 17.57 -11.43
C PRO A 78 -4.45 17.01 -11.65
N LYS A 79 -4.13 16.80 -12.92
CA LYS A 79 -2.77 16.43 -13.32
C LYS A 79 -1.82 17.59 -13.05
N ALA A 80 -0.65 17.27 -12.50
CA ALA A 80 0.45 18.22 -12.32
C ALA A 80 1.73 17.62 -12.92
N ASP A 81 2.60 18.48 -13.45
CA ASP A 81 3.88 18.02 -14.01
C ASP A 81 4.85 17.56 -12.91
N ARG A 82 4.69 18.13 -11.73
CA ARG A 82 5.49 17.78 -10.55
C ARG A 82 4.64 17.93 -9.30
N ILE A 83 4.80 16.96 -8.38
CA ILE A 83 4.22 17.03 -7.04
C ILE A 83 5.35 17.01 -6.01
N ILE A 84 5.09 17.63 -4.87
CA ILE A 84 6.01 17.59 -3.72
C ILE A 84 5.48 16.52 -2.77
N THR A 85 6.31 15.54 -2.46
CA THR A 85 6.00 14.48 -1.51
C THR A 85 6.88 14.62 -0.27
N ALA A 86 6.59 13.85 0.77
CA ALA A 86 7.43 13.82 1.97
C ALA A 86 8.89 13.47 1.64
N TRP A 87 9.13 12.62 0.63
CA TRP A 87 10.47 12.26 0.19
C TRP A 87 11.30 13.46 -0.25
N ASP A 88 10.67 14.48 -0.87
CA ASP A 88 11.34 15.69 -1.33
C ASP A 88 11.80 16.60 -0.18
N THR A 89 11.23 16.42 1.01
CA THR A 89 11.52 17.24 2.18
C THR A 89 12.58 16.63 3.09
N PHE A 90 12.95 15.38 2.88
CA PHE A 90 13.92 14.69 3.73
C PHE A 90 15.34 15.13 3.41
N SER A 91 16.14 15.31 4.48
CA SER A 91 17.55 15.66 4.41
C SER A 91 18.28 15.08 5.62
N SER A 92 19.59 15.22 5.66
CA SER A 92 20.38 14.78 6.83
C SER A 92 19.99 15.53 8.11
N LYS A 93 19.47 16.76 7.98
CA LYS A 93 18.98 17.57 9.12
C LYS A 93 17.50 17.30 9.43
N ASN A 94 16.76 16.76 8.47
CA ASN A 94 15.35 16.47 8.59
C ASN A 94 15.07 15.10 7.94
N PRO A 95 15.50 14.01 8.60
CA PRO A 95 15.43 12.68 7.99
C PRO A 95 14.00 12.13 7.87
N GLY A 96 13.03 12.82 8.46
CA GLY A 96 11.67 12.32 8.52
C GLY A 96 11.49 11.26 9.58
N SER A 97 10.25 10.88 9.82
CA SER A 97 9.90 9.80 10.72
C SER A 97 8.66 9.07 10.24
N SER A 98 8.52 7.84 10.65
CA SER A 98 7.32 7.06 10.44
C SER A 98 7.00 6.29 11.72
N GLU A 99 5.72 6.12 11.99
CA GLU A 99 5.26 5.43 13.18
C GLU A 99 4.36 4.26 12.80
N ARG A 100 4.45 3.19 13.57
CA ARG A 100 3.52 2.09 13.52
C ARG A 100 2.33 2.41 14.40
N ILE A 101 1.13 2.15 13.89
CA ILE A 101 -0.10 2.41 14.63
C ILE A 101 -0.75 1.11 15.08
N TYR A 102 -1.63 1.24 16.06
CA TYR A 102 -2.48 0.18 16.58
C TYR A 102 -3.93 0.60 16.47
N THR A 103 -4.78 -0.32 16.04
CA THR A 103 -6.23 -0.14 15.99
C THR A 103 -6.86 -1.37 16.62
N ASP A 104 -7.66 -1.18 17.66
CA ASP A 104 -8.28 -2.27 18.42
C ASP A 104 -7.27 -3.32 18.90
N GLY A 105 -6.09 -2.87 19.35
CA GLY A 105 -5.02 -3.74 19.82
C GLY A 105 -4.26 -4.47 18.72
N LYS A 106 -4.49 -4.14 17.44
CA LYS A 106 -3.87 -4.77 16.28
C LYS A 106 -3.00 -3.78 15.51
N ASP A 107 -1.92 -4.29 14.94
CA ASP A 107 -1.05 -3.56 14.04
C ASP A 107 -0.97 -4.28 12.68
N VAL A 108 -0.15 -3.77 11.77
CA VAL A 108 -0.04 -4.39 10.43
C VAL A 108 0.52 -5.82 10.47
N TYR A 109 1.27 -6.17 11.50
CA TYR A 109 1.75 -7.54 11.68
C TYR A 109 0.64 -8.54 12.04
N SER A 110 -0.50 -8.03 12.49
CA SER A 110 -1.68 -8.87 12.79
C SER A 110 -2.46 -9.26 11.52
N ILE A 111 -2.25 -8.56 10.41
CA ILE A 111 -3.03 -8.75 9.18
C ILE A 111 -2.96 -10.17 8.62
N PRO A 112 -1.79 -10.82 8.50
CA PRO A 112 -1.75 -12.17 7.97
C PRO A 112 -2.59 -13.17 8.76
N GLU A 113 -2.63 -13.05 10.08
CA GLU A 113 -3.46 -13.90 10.93
C GLU A 113 -4.95 -13.60 10.76
N MET A 114 -5.33 -12.33 10.60
CA MET A 114 -6.71 -11.91 10.40
C MET A 114 -7.32 -12.49 9.12
N PHE A 115 -6.51 -12.72 8.09
CA PHE A 115 -6.94 -13.20 6.79
C PHE A 115 -6.44 -14.61 6.47
N ALA A 116 -6.05 -15.38 7.50
CA ALA A 116 -5.59 -16.75 7.31
C ALA A 116 -6.62 -17.61 6.54
N ASP A 117 -7.91 -17.43 6.83
CA ASP A 117 -9.01 -18.15 6.16
C ASP A 117 -9.25 -17.66 4.71
N TRP A 118 -8.63 -16.57 4.30
CA TRP A 118 -8.76 -15.98 2.97
C TRP A 118 -7.66 -16.45 2.01
N GLY A 119 -6.79 -17.36 2.46
CA GLY A 119 -5.68 -17.84 1.65
C GLY A 119 -4.50 -16.89 1.56
N ILE A 120 -4.35 -16.00 2.51
CA ILE A 120 -3.16 -15.14 2.57
C ILE A 120 -1.92 -15.98 2.81
N TYR A 121 -0.84 -15.70 2.08
CA TYR A 121 0.41 -16.42 2.24
C TYR A 121 1.61 -15.50 2.08
N LYS A 122 2.70 -15.86 2.74
CA LYS A 122 3.97 -15.15 2.61
C LYS A 122 4.65 -15.60 1.32
N ALA A 123 4.73 -14.70 0.36
CA ALA A 123 5.28 -14.99 -0.96
C ALA A 123 6.80 -14.87 -0.99
N GLU A 124 7.35 -13.86 -0.29
CA GLU A 124 8.79 -13.59 -0.30
C GLU A 124 9.21 -12.71 0.86
N GLN A 125 10.52 -12.63 1.09
CA GLN A 125 11.17 -11.63 1.92
C GLN A 125 12.05 -10.75 1.05
N ARG A 126 11.98 -9.45 1.25
CA ARG A 126 12.86 -8.49 0.57
C ARG A 126 13.74 -7.81 1.58
N GLU A 127 15.04 -7.72 1.30
CA GLU A 127 15.96 -6.92 2.12
C GLU A 127 15.62 -5.44 1.96
N CYS A 128 15.66 -4.72 3.06
CA CYS A 128 15.46 -3.28 3.04
C CYS A 128 16.71 -2.53 2.53
#